data_90c1de053ebad6206717e30a7ad02524
#
_entry.id   90c1de053ebad6206717e30a7ad02524
#
_cell.length_a   1.000
_cell.length_b   1.000
_cell.length_c   1.000
_cell.angle_alpha   90.00
_cell.angle_beta   90.00
_cell.angle_gamma   90.00
#
_symmetry.space_group_name_H-M   'P 1'
#
loop_
_entity.id
_entity.type
_entity.pdbx_description
1 polymer ?
#
loop_
_entity_poly.entity_id
_entity_poly.type
_entity_poly.pdbx_seq_one_letter_code
_entity_poly.pdbx_strand_id
1 'polypeptide(L)'
;MPVAELLGVSELNRTYERAISFNDGSPFPYTALRALDVGIDVDDEEVAHTPASGPTIIVANHPFGALDGLIAGALALRKRSDVRVLANEWLHRVPEIQPWLLGVDVFGDPKKVDTPTRHLSSRRCGTSDQGGY
;
A
#
# COMPACT_ATOMS: atom_id res chain seq x y z
N MET A 1 -4.64 -17.77 30.16
CA MET A 1 -4.41 -17.39 28.73
C MET A 1 -4.31 -15.88 28.67
N PRO A 2 -3.24 -15.29 28.16
CA PRO A 2 -3.16 -13.84 27.96
C PRO A 2 -4.19 -13.41 26.92
N VAL A 3 -4.84 -12.26 27.15
CA VAL A 3 -5.89 -11.71 26.27
C VAL A 3 -5.42 -11.54 24.83
N ALA A 4 -4.12 -11.34 24.61
CA ALA A 4 -3.50 -11.23 23.29
C ALA A 4 -3.61 -12.53 22.44
N GLU A 5 -3.61 -13.71 23.08
CA GLU A 5 -3.82 -15.00 22.39
C GLU A 5 -5.29 -15.18 21.97
N LEU A 6 -6.21 -14.67 22.79
CA LEU A 6 -7.65 -14.75 22.48
C LEU A 6 -8.05 -13.86 21.30
N LEU A 7 -7.30 -12.79 21.05
CA LEU A 7 -7.55 -11.82 19.97
C LEU A 7 -6.75 -12.09 18.68
N GLY A 8 -6.02 -13.20 18.60
CA GLY A 8 -5.21 -13.51 17.41
C GLY A 8 -4.00 -12.59 17.17
N VAL A 9 -3.65 -11.73 18.14
CA VAL A 9 -2.55 -10.77 18.01
C VAL A 9 -1.20 -11.47 17.89
N SER A 10 -1.03 -12.59 18.60
CA SER A 10 0.20 -13.40 18.53
C SER A 10 0.39 -14.04 17.15
N GLU A 11 -0.69 -14.48 16.51
CA GLU A 11 -0.69 -15.02 15.16
C GLU A 11 -0.37 -13.94 14.13
N LEU A 12 -0.98 -12.76 14.28
CA LEU A 12 -0.69 -11.61 13.43
C LEU A 12 0.78 -11.19 13.51
N ASN A 13 1.35 -11.14 14.71
CA ASN A 13 2.76 -10.83 14.91
C ASN A 13 3.69 -11.88 14.27
N ARG A 14 3.38 -13.17 14.40
CA ARG A 14 4.15 -14.22 13.73
C ARG A 14 4.11 -14.10 12.21
N THR A 15 2.94 -13.82 11.67
CA THR A 15 2.76 -13.61 10.23
C THR A 15 3.57 -12.40 9.75
N TYR A 16 3.56 -11.32 10.51
CA TYR A 16 4.35 -10.13 10.22
C TYR A 16 5.86 -10.43 10.25
N GLU A 17 6.36 -11.07 11.33
CA GLU A 17 7.75 -11.47 11.44
C GLU A 17 8.18 -12.39 10.28
N ARG A 18 7.31 -13.34 9.90
CA ARG A 18 7.54 -14.20 8.73
C ARG A 18 7.62 -13.38 7.44
N ALA A 19 6.72 -12.39 7.25
CA ALA A 19 6.71 -11.53 6.07
C ALA A 19 8.00 -10.73 5.91
N ILE A 20 8.51 -10.14 7.00
CA ILE A 20 9.74 -9.36 6.97
C ILE A 20 11.00 -10.23 6.87
N SER A 21 10.93 -11.48 7.31
CA SER A 21 12.07 -12.41 7.24
C SER A 21 12.44 -12.83 5.82
N PHE A 22 11.56 -12.68 4.85
CA PHE A 22 11.86 -13.03 3.46
C PHE A 22 12.97 -12.17 2.83
N ASN A 23 13.15 -10.94 3.25
CA ASN A 23 14.27 -10.02 2.94
C ASN A 23 14.87 -10.19 1.51
N ASP A 24 14.03 -10.47 0.52
CA ASP A 24 14.41 -10.73 -0.86
C ASP A 24 14.25 -9.47 -1.76
N GLY A 25 14.00 -8.31 -1.14
CA GLY A 25 13.75 -7.05 -1.83
C GLY A 25 12.33 -6.93 -2.43
N SER A 26 11.49 -7.93 -2.26
CA SER A 26 10.09 -7.86 -2.69
C SER A 26 9.30 -6.83 -1.89
N PRO A 27 8.38 -6.08 -2.52
CA PRO A 27 7.48 -5.19 -1.80
C PRO A 27 6.64 -5.93 -0.75
N PHE A 28 6.37 -5.27 0.37
CA PHE A 28 5.70 -5.88 1.52
C PHE A 28 4.37 -6.62 1.20
N PRO A 29 3.48 -6.19 0.27
CA PRO A 29 2.31 -6.99 -0.06
C PRO A 29 2.63 -8.41 -0.53
N TYR A 30 3.69 -8.58 -1.31
CA TYR A 30 4.08 -9.91 -1.78
C TYR A 30 4.60 -10.78 -0.65
N THR A 31 5.45 -10.22 0.21
CA THR A 31 5.98 -10.97 1.36
C THR A 31 4.90 -11.29 2.39
N ALA A 32 3.96 -10.37 2.60
CA ALA A 32 2.82 -10.58 3.50
C ALA A 32 1.87 -11.66 2.97
N LEU A 33 1.53 -11.66 1.68
CA LEU A 33 0.71 -12.73 1.07
C LEU A 33 1.40 -14.08 1.13
N ARG A 34 2.72 -14.16 0.88
CA ARG A 34 3.50 -15.39 1.07
C ARG A 34 3.50 -15.87 2.51
N ALA A 35 3.59 -14.95 3.48
CA ALA A 35 3.53 -15.29 4.90
C ALA A 35 2.15 -15.83 5.32
N LEU A 36 1.10 -15.41 4.64
CA LEU A 36 -0.27 -15.88 4.82
C LEU A 36 -0.59 -17.15 4.03
N ASP A 37 0.36 -17.65 3.22
CA ASP A 37 0.15 -18.75 2.26
C ASP A 37 -1.00 -18.47 1.28
N VAL A 38 -1.17 -17.20 0.88
CA VAL A 38 -2.19 -16.74 -0.07
C VAL A 38 -1.57 -16.59 -1.45
N GLY A 39 -2.11 -17.33 -2.41
CA GLY A 39 -1.84 -17.17 -3.84
C GLY A 39 -2.86 -16.24 -4.49
N ILE A 40 -2.43 -15.49 -5.50
CA ILE A 40 -3.31 -14.69 -6.35
C ILE A 40 -3.45 -15.43 -7.68
N ASP A 41 -4.66 -15.88 -7.97
CA ASP A 41 -5.05 -16.42 -9.29
C ASP A 41 -5.80 -15.34 -10.05
N VAL A 42 -5.20 -14.80 -11.10
CA VAL A 42 -5.75 -13.71 -11.91
C VAL A 42 -5.20 -13.83 -13.32
N ASP A 43 -6.04 -13.52 -14.29
CA ASP A 43 -5.64 -13.45 -15.69
C ASP A 43 -4.69 -12.26 -15.91
N ASP A 44 -3.51 -12.55 -16.49
CA ASP A 44 -2.52 -11.52 -16.80
C ASP A 44 -3.05 -10.51 -17.84
N GLU A 45 -3.99 -10.88 -18.71
CA GLU A 45 -4.63 -9.96 -19.62
C GLU A 45 -5.48 -8.93 -18.88
N GLU A 46 -6.20 -9.34 -17.82
CA GLU A 46 -6.96 -8.42 -16.98
C GLU A 46 -6.04 -7.43 -16.25
N VAL A 47 -4.94 -7.92 -15.69
CA VAL A 47 -3.93 -7.06 -15.05
C VAL A 47 -3.32 -6.09 -16.06
N ALA A 48 -3.16 -6.52 -17.33
CA ALA A 48 -2.60 -5.69 -18.40
C ALA A 48 -3.45 -4.45 -18.72
N HIS A 49 -4.75 -4.47 -18.43
CA HIS A 49 -5.63 -3.30 -18.59
C HIS A 49 -5.33 -2.18 -17.59
N THR A 50 -4.57 -2.45 -16.53
CA THR A 50 -4.14 -1.40 -15.60
C THR A 50 -3.18 -0.43 -16.32
N PRO A 51 -3.47 0.89 -16.38
CA PRO A 51 -2.59 1.85 -17.03
C PRO A 51 -1.21 1.89 -16.36
N ALA A 52 -0.15 1.76 -17.15
CA ALA A 52 1.23 1.81 -16.65
C ALA A 52 1.66 3.23 -16.24
N SER A 53 0.95 4.27 -16.71
CA SER A 53 1.26 5.67 -16.43
C SER A 53 -0.01 6.52 -16.42
N GLY A 54 0.12 7.76 -15.94
CA GLY A 54 -0.98 8.71 -15.82
C GLY A 54 -1.81 8.51 -14.53
N PRO A 55 -2.70 9.46 -14.22
CA PRO A 55 -3.53 9.39 -13.02
C PRO A 55 -4.51 8.22 -13.11
N THR A 56 -4.51 7.37 -12.10
CA THR A 56 -5.35 6.18 -12.04
C THR A 56 -5.86 5.99 -10.61
N ILE A 57 -7.14 5.66 -10.45
CA ILE A 57 -7.75 5.28 -9.18
C ILE A 57 -8.26 3.85 -9.34
N ILE A 58 -7.77 2.96 -8.48
CA ILE A 58 -8.24 1.58 -8.39
C ILE A 58 -9.20 1.49 -7.20
N VAL A 59 -10.39 0.99 -7.43
CA VAL A 59 -11.43 0.79 -6.42
C VAL A 59 -11.80 -0.67 -6.40
N ALA A 60 -11.88 -1.24 -5.21
CA ALA A 60 -12.31 -2.62 -4.99
C ALA A 60 -13.24 -2.71 -3.79
N ASN A 61 -14.11 -3.72 -3.78
CA ASN A 61 -14.80 -4.11 -2.57
C ASN A 61 -13.79 -4.65 -1.54
N HIS A 62 -14.13 -4.58 -0.26
CA HIS A 62 -13.19 -4.81 0.83
C HIS A 62 -13.78 -5.72 1.93
N PRO A 63 -14.29 -6.90 1.59
CA PRO A 63 -14.97 -7.78 2.55
C PRO A 63 -14.01 -8.47 3.53
N PHE A 64 -12.75 -8.68 3.15
CA PHE A 64 -11.74 -9.38 3.94
C PHE A 64 -10.70 -8.45 4.59
N GLY A 65 -10.95 -7.14 4.60
CA GLY A 65 -10.11 -6.18 5.29
C GLY A 65 -8.69 -6.10 4.72
N ALA A 66 -7.68 -6.24 5.58
CA ALA A 66 -6.27 -6.07 5.19
C ALA A 66 -5.84 -6.96 4.01
N LEU A 67 -6.44 -8.14 3.87
CA LEU A 67 -6.10 -9.07 2.79
C LEU A 67 -6.41 -8.48 1.41
N ASP A 68 -7.58 -7.87 1.25
CA ASP A 68 -7.96 -7.23 -0.03
C ASP A 68 -7.01 -6.09 -0.39
N GLY A 69 -6.61 -5.31 0.62
CA GLY A 69 -5.62 -4.24 0.45
C GLY A 69 -4.26 -4.76 0.00
N LEU A 70 -3.81 -5.88 0.56
CA LEU A 70 -2.55 -6.53 0.15
C LEU A 70 -2.63 -7.06 -1.28
N ILE A 71 -3.74 -7.71 -1.65
CA ILE A 71 -3.95 -8.24 -3.01
C ILE A 71 -4.00 -7.10 -4.02
N ALA A 72 -4.83 -6.07 -3.78
CA ALA A 72 -4.92 -4.91 -4.66
C ALA A 72 -3.57 -4.19 -4.82
N GLY A 73 -2.84 -4.01 -3.72
CA GLY A 73 -1.50 -3.43 -3.72
C GLY A 73 -0.50 -4.28 -4.52
N ALA A 74 -0.50 -5.60 -4.34
CA ALA A 74 0.36 -6.51 -5.08
C ALA A 74 0.06 -6.47 -6.59
N LEU A 75 -1.21 -6.51 -7.00
CA LEU A 75 -1.61 -6.42 -8.40
C LEU A 75 -1.22 -5.08 -9.03
N ALA A 76 -1.47 -3.97 -8.35
CA ALA A 76 -1.08 -2.64 -8.84
C ALA A 76 0.44 -2.52 -9.03
N LEU A 77 1.24 -3.07 -8.10
CA LEU A 77 2.70 -3.06 -8.16
C LEU A 77 3.29 -3.89 -9.30
N ARG A 78 2.50 -4.81 -9.92
CA ARG A 78 2.94 -5.50 -11.16
C ARG A 78 3.14 -4.54 -12.33
N LYS A 79 2.42 -3.42 -12.34
CA LYS A 79 2.40 -2.45 -13.44
C LYS A 79 3.00 -1.10 -13.10
N ARG A 80 2.99 -0.72 -11.81
CA ARG A 80 3.34 0.63 -11.37
C ARG A 80 4.20 0.60 -10.11
N SER A 81 5.17 1.49 -10.04
CA SER A 81 5.98 1.72 -8.84
C SER A 81 5.48 2.91 -8.00
N ASP A 82 4.56 3.72 -8.53
CA ASP A 82 4.03 4.93 -7.89
C ASP A 82 2.70 4.69 -7.13
N VAL A 83 2.45 3.44 -6.75
CA VAL A 83 1.23 3.02 -6.04
C VAL A 83 1.14 3.72 -4.69
N ARG A 84 -0.07 4.19 -4.36
CA ARG A 84 -0.46 4.68 -3.03
C ARG A 84 -1.76 4.01 -2.61
N VAL A 85 -1.83 3.60 -1.36
CA VAL A 85 -3.01 2.94 -0.79
C VAL A 85 -3.64 3.87 0.23
N LEU A 86 -4.91 4.21 0.02
CA LEU A 86 -5.68 4.97 0.99
C LEU A 86 -6.19 4.01 2.06
N ALA A 87 -5.73 4.18 3.28
CA ALA A 87 -6.13 3.32 4.39
C ALA A 87 -6.03 4.04 5.74
N ASN A 88 -6.46 3.37 6.80
CA ASN A 88 -6.40 3.93 8.13
C ASN A 88 -4.97 4.31 8.53
N GLU A 89 -4.78 5.52 9.07
CA GLU A 89 -3.47 6.04 9.50
C GLU A 89 -2.76 5.13 10.53
N TRP A 90 -3.49 4.30 11.26
CA TRP A 90 -2.92 3.34 12.20
C TRP A 90 -1.92 2.39 11.54
N LEU A 91 -2.04 2.16 10.23
CA LEU A 91 -1.11 1.35 9.46
C LEU A 91 0.27 1.99 9.31
N HIS A 92 0.45 3.27 9.64
CA HIS A 92 1.78 3.89 9.76
C HIS A 92 2.67 3.22 10.83
N ARG A 93 2.10 2.41 11.71
CA ARG A 93 2.86 1.62 12.67
C ARG A 93 3.63 0.45 12.03
N VAL A 94 3.30 0.11 10.79
CA VAL A 94 3.99 -0.92 9.99
C VAL A 94 4.97 -0.20 9.05
N PRO A 95 6.28 -0.21 9.34
CA PRO A 95 7.28 0.55 8.59
C PRO A 95 7.28 0.24 7.09
N GLU A 96 7.04 -1.02 6.72
CA GLU A 96 7.09 -1.51 5.35
C GLU A 96 5.93 -0.98 4.49
N ILE A 97 4.84 -0.52 5.12
CA ILE A 97 3.68 0.04 4.42
C ILE A 97 3.81 1.56 4.25
N GLN A 98 4.53 2.24 5.13
CA GLN A 98 4.64 3.70 5.15
C GLN A 98 4.92 4.34 3.77
N PRO A 99 5.83 3.78 2.92
CA PRO A 99 6.17 4.42 1.65
C PRO A 99 4.99 4.56 0.67
N TRP A 100 3.94 3.76 0.84
CA TRP A 100 2.80 3.72 -0.08
C TRP A 100 1.47 4.09 0.60
N LEU A 101 1.48 4.31 1.92
CA LEU A 101 0.27 4.63 2.66
C LEU A 101 -0.13 6.10 2.49
N LEU A 102 -1.39 6.32 2.14
CA LEU A 102 -2.09 7.57 2.36
C LEU A 102 -3.01 7.36 3.56
N GLY A 103 -2.54 7.76 4.74
CA GLY A 103 -3.28 7.59 5.99
C GLY A 103 -4.51 8.48 6.06
N VAL A 104 -5.64 7.91 6.48
CA VAL A 104 -6.87 8.63 6.79
C VAL A 104 -7.24 8.37 8.23
N ASP A 105 -7.47 9.43 8.99
CA ASP A 105 -8.05 9.31 10.33
C ASP A 105 -9.56 9.07 10.21
N VAL A 106 -9.96 7.80 10.39
CA VAL A 106 -11.39 7.39 10.30
C VAL A 106 -12.14 7.65 11.59
N PHE A 107 -11.44 7.89 12.70
CA PHE A 107 -12.00 8.09 14.05
C PHE A 107 -11.75 9.50 14.58
N GLY A 108 -11.11 10.36 13.78
CA GLY A 108 -10.76 11.72 14.14
C GLY A 108 -11.98 12.63 14.34
N ASP A 109 -11.77 13.69 15.09
CA ASP A 109 -12.78 14.74 15.28
C ASP A 109 -13.12 15.37 13.92
N PRO A 110 -14.40 15.30 13.45
CA PRO A 110 -14.80 15.92 12.20
C PRO A 110 -14.54 17.43 12.10
N LYS A 111 -14.18 18.08 13.21
CA LYS A 111 -13.75 19.47 13.26
C LYS A 111 -12.26 19.69 12.99
N LYS A 112 -11.46 18.64 12.98
CA LYS A 112 -10.06 18.66 12.55
C LYS A 112 -9.94 18.13 11.12
N VAL A 113 -10.48 18.86 10.17
CA VAL A 113 -10.09 18.72 8.78
C VAL A 113 -8.73 19.38 8.64
N ASP A 114 -7.68 18.72 9.08
CA ASP A 114 -6.34 19.13 8.75
C ASP A 114 -6.18 19.00 7.25
N THR A 115 -5.99 20.12 6.61
CA THR A 115 -5.62 20.24 5.20
C THR A 115 -4.52 19.21 4.91
N PRO A 116 -4.65 18.37 3.87
CA PRO A 116 -3.64 17.37 3.55
C PRO A 116 -2.30 18.06 3.41
N THR A 117 -1.37 17.70 4.28
CA THR A 117 -0.01 18.24 4.27
C THR A 117 0.60 17.98 2.90
N ARG A 118 0.75 19.05 2.14
CA ARG A 118 1.43 19.09 0.84
C ARG A 118 2.88 18.67 1.03
N HIS A 119 3.17 17.40 1.00
CA HIS A 119 4.49 16.89 0.64
C HIS A 119 4.49 16.35 -0.79
N LEU A 120 3.94 17.15 -1.69
CA LEU A 120 4.33 17.11 -3.09
C LEU A 120 5.59 17.97 -3.22
N SER A 121 6.75 17.36 -3.04
CA SER A 121 8.00 17.89 -3.54
C SER A 121 7.85 18.01 -5.06
N SER A 122 7.48 19.18 -5.51
CA SER A 122 7.50 19.55 -6.92
C SER A 122 8.95 19.56 -7.37
N ARG A 123 9.44 18.46 -7.91
CA ARG A 123 10.60 18.52 -8.80
C ARG A 123 10.13 19.30 -10.03
N ARG A 124 10.47 20.59 -10.07
CA ARG A 124 10.37 21.40 -11.29
C ARG A 124 11.18 20.67 -12.36
N CYS A 125 10.48 20.22 -13.37
CA CYS A 125 11.09 19.90 -14.64
C CYS A 125 11.67 21.22 -15.17
N GLY A 126 12.99 21.35 -15.13
CA GLY A 126 13.69 22.48 -15.70
C GLY A 126 13.57 22.39 -17.23
N THR A 127 12.74 23.21 -17.80
CA THR A 127 12.84 23.55 -19.21
C THR A 127 14.10 24.36 -19.38
N SER A 128 15.17 23.72 -19.87
CA SER A 128 16.31 24.44 -20.41
C SER A 128 15.86 25.09 -21.74
N ASP A 129 15.49 26.34 -21.63
CA ASP A 129 15.44 27.27 -22.75
C ASP A 129 16.89 27.49 -23.21
N GLN A 130 17.27 26.98 -24.37
CA GLN A 130 18.46 27.34 -25.11
C GLN A 130 17.99 28.11 -26.33
N GLY A 131 17.78 29.41 -26.12
CA GLY A 131 17.76 30.35 -27.20
C GLY A 131 19.18 30.62 -27.67
N GLY A 132 19.34 30.85 -28.95
CA GLY A 132 20.52 31.57 -29.43
C GLY A 132 20.98 31.21 -30.84
N TYR A 133 20.71 32.13 -31.74
CA TYR A 133 21.32 32.41 -33.05
C TYR A 133 20.97 31.52 -34.24
#